data_d65faca1cc6a3293dd883b89e1bcef47
#
_entry.id   d65faca1cc6a3293dd883b89e1bcef47
#
_cell.length_a   1.000
_cell.length_b   1.000
_cell.length_c   1.000
_cell.angle_alpha   90.00
_cell.angle_beta   90.00
_cell.angle_gamma   90.00
#
_symmetry.space_group_name_H-M   'P 1'
#
loop_
_entity.id
_entity.type
_entity.pdbx_description
1 polymer ?
#
loop_
_entity_poly.entity_id
_entity_poly.type
_entity_poly.pdbx_seq_one_letter_code
_entity_poly.pdbx_strand_id
1 'polypeptide(L)'
;MAELKTLAQWVGYTANKIPMNPHTGAAAASNNPATWATASQAWSAKKRHGWAGIGYVFTIGAGVIGVDLDDCFNESGRLTDEARQIVQMLNSYTERSPSGRGLHILACGSIPHSVKRAGFEMYNELRYFTVTGNQFGASEFSCNDIADRHAELEALFVTYGGDMEPARPQPQAVTPRTTDEADIARALAVIPPRGDYNTDWLPVLMAVHDALPDDRGIALVESWSPGYPGEVARKWHSFKTAPTSGNRVTVATLFGIAKRYGYQTARPAQTPRQSRQGADITDALAQRVAAHVR
;
A
#
# COMPACT_ATOMS: atom_id res chain seq x y z
N MET A 1 -18.51 -6.35 9.50
CA MET A 1 -17.56 -6.89 10.54
C MET A 1 -17.39 -8.41 10.48
N ALA A 2 -18.42 -9.22 10.25
CA ALA A 2 -18.30 -10.68 10.23
C ALA A 2 -17.27 -11.20 9.21
N GLU A 3 -17.29 -10.70 7.99
CA GLU A 3 -16.36 -11.11 6.92
C GLU A 3 -14.90 -10.80 7.24
N LEU A 4 -14.62 -9.62 7.81
CA LEU A 4 -13.25 -9.27 8.21
C LEU A 4 -12.65 -10.24 9.22
N LYS A 5 -13.45 -10.82 10.09
CA LYS A 5 -12.98 -11.77 11.13
C LYS A 5 -12.42 -13.06 10.54
N THR A 6 -12.82 -13.40 9.31
CA THR A 6 -12.36 -14.62 8.61
C THR A 6 -11.05 -14.40 7.85
N LEU A 7 -10.71 -13.14 7.52
CA LEU A 7 -9.47 -12.82 6.85
C LEU A 7 -8.26 -13.07 7.76
N ALA A 8 -7.18 -13.59 7.19
CA ALA A 8 -5.91 -13.77 7.90
C ALA A 8 -5.13 -12.45 7.95
N GLN A 9 -5.73 -11.40 8.52
CA GLN A 9 -5.19 -10.04 8.63
C GLN A 9 -5.22 -9.51 10.07
N TRP A 10 -5.23 -10.41 11.05
CA TRP A 10 -5.30 -10.03 12.46
C TRP A 10 -4.01 -10.36 13.19
N VAL A 11 -3.65 -9.47 14.10
CA VAL A 11 -2.50 -9.58 15.01
C VAL A 11 -2.96 -9.40 16.45
N GLY A 12 -2.17 -9.87 17.40
CA GLY A 12 -2.31 -9.40 18.79
C GLY A 12 -1.60 -8.05 18.96
N TYR A 13 -1.79 -7.37 20.11
CA TYR A 13 -0.95 -6.23 20.47
C TYR A 13 -0.73 -6.15 21.98
N THR A 14 0.44 -5.62 22.36
CA THR A 14 0.83 -5.33 23.74
C THR A 14 0.24 -4.02 24.25
N ALA A 15 0.36 -3.73 25.54
CA ALA A 15 -0.06 -2.45 26.13
C ALA A 15 0.59 -1.24 25.43
N ASN A 16 1.80 -1.40 24.91
CA ASN A 16 2.52 -0.38 24.12
C ASN A 16 2.14 -0.37 22.64
N LYS A 17 1.06 -1.04 22.25
CA LYS A 17 0.57 -1.17 20.87
C LYS A 17 1.61 -1.79 19.90
N ILE A 18 2.51 -2.65 20.40
CA ILE A 18 3.42 -3.43 19.55
C ILE A 18 2.62 -4.59 18.97
N PRO A 19 2.56 -4.77 17.62
CA PRO A 19 1.86 -5.89 17.01
C PRO A 19 2.57 -7.21 17.29
N MET A 20 1.79 -8.26 17.57
CA MET A 20 2.28 -9.58 17.98
C MET A 20 1.74 -10.66 17.05
N ASN A 21 2.59 -11.59 16.65
CA ASN A 21 2.28 -12.71 15.80
C ASN A 21 1.48 -13.78 16.56
N PRO A 22 0.22 -14.07 16.19
CA PRO A 22 -0.63 -15.03 16.91
C PRO A 22 -0.13 -16.47 16.85
N HIS A 23 0.72 -16.83 15.91
CA HIS A 23 1.25 -18.18 15.74
C HIS A 23 2.46 -18.44 16.63
N THR A 24 3.34 -17.45 16.79
CA THR A 24 4.64 -17.63 17.44
C THR A 24 4.77 -16.89 18.76
N GLY A 25 3.96 -15.87 19.03
CA GLY A 25 4.10 -14.97 20.16
C GLY A 25 5.20 -13.91 20.02
N ALA A 26 5.94 -13.91 18.90
CA ALA A 26 6.95 -12.88 18.60
C ALA A 26 6.30 -11.60 18.04
N ALA A 27 7.09 -10.55 17.80
CA ALA A 27 6.61 -9.34 17.13
C ALA A 27 6.07 -9.68 15.73
N ALA A 28 4.98 -9.01 15.34
CA ALA A 28 4.41 -9.05 14.00
C ALA A 28 4.80 -7.79 13.23
N ALA A 29 4.67 -7.84 11.90
CA ALA A 29 4.90 -6.71 11.04
C ALA A 29 3.68 -6.45 10.12
N SER A 30 3.29 -5.19 9.96
CA SER A 30 2.15 -4.79 9.12
C SER A 30 2.39 -4.96 7.61
N ASN A 31 3.58 -5.36 7.21
CA ASN A 31 3.96 -5.67 5.83
C ASN A 31 4.32 -7.15 5.63
N ASN A 32 4.11 -8.01 6.63
CA ASN A 32 4.44 -9.43 6.54
C ASN A 32 3.24 -10.32 6.87
N PRO A 33 2.48 -10.78 5.85
CA PRO A 33 1.30 -11.63 6.03
C PRO A 33 1.56 -12.94 6.80
N ALA A 34 2.78 -13.48 6.79
CA ALA A 34 3.13 -14.68 7.55
C ALA A 34 3.05 -14.48 9.08
N THR A 35 2.94 -13.23 9.54
CA THR A 35 2.83 -12.88 10.96
C THR A 35 1.39 -12.59 11.40
N TRP A 36 0.40 -12.77 10.52
CA TRP A 36 -1.00 -12.49 10.77
C TRP A 36 -1.81 -13.79 10.86
N ALA A 37 -3.01 -13.69 11.38
CA ALA A 37 -3.92 -14.82 11.56
C ALA A 37 -5.38 -14.37 11.38
N THR A 38 -6.34 -15.27 11.54
CA THR A 38 -7.75 -14.88 11.64
C THR A 38 -8.04 -14.22 12.99
N ALA A 39 -9.14 -13.48 13.10
CA ALA A 39 -9.54 -12.85 14.35
C ALA A 39 -9.67 -13.86 15.52
N SER A 40 -10.21 -15.04 15.25
CA SER A 40 -10.36 -16.10 16.25
C SER A 40 -9.01 -16.60 16.77
N GLN A 41 -8.04 -16.80 15.87
CA GLN A 41 -6.68 -17.22 16.24
C GLN A 41 -5.96 -16.13 17.03
N ALA A 42 -6.05 -14.86 16.57
CA ALA A 42 -5.48 -13.72 17.28
C ALA A 42 -6.09 -13.54 18.68
N TRP A 43 -7.41 -13.73 18.81
CA TRP A 43 -8.10 -13.68 20.10
C TRP A 43 -7.66 -14.78 21.05
N SER A 44 -7.51 -16.02 20.55
CA SER A 44 -7.01 -17.15 21.32
C SER A 44 -5.56 -16.92 21.78
N ALA A 45 -4.72 -16.39 20.89
CA ALA A 45 -3.35 -16.03 21.23
C ALA A 45 -3.28 -14.89 22.27
N LYS A 46 -4.12 -13.85 22.12
CA LYS A 46 -4.27 -12.77 23.10
C LYS A 46 -4.53 -13.31 24.49
N LYS A 47 -5.46 -14.27 24.63
CA LYS A 47 -5.77 -14.90 25.94
C LYS A 47 -4.57 -15.68 26.49
N ARG A 48 -3.89 -16.46 25.63
CA ARG A 48 -2.75 -17.31 26.02
C ARG A 48 -1.54 -16.49 26.46
N HIS A 49 -1.27 -15.37 25.80
CA HIS A 49 -0.09 -14.54 26.04
C HIS A 49 -0.35 -13.32 26.93
N GLY A 50 -1.60 -13.08 27.34
CA GLY A 50 -1.95 -11.91 28.16
C GLY A 50 -1.81 -10.57 27.46
N TRP A 51 -1.96 -10.54 26.12
CA TRP A 51 -1.87 -9.29 25.35
C TRP A 51 -3.04 -8.36 25.64
N ALA A 52 -2.84 -7.05 25.34
CA ALA A 52 -3.85 -6.03 25.57
C ALA A 52 -5.09 -6.22 24.68
N GLY A 53 -4.89 -6.62 23.43
CA GLY A 53 -6.00 -6.81 22.49
C GLY A 53 -5.58 -7.43 21.18
N ILE A 54 -6.48 -7.34 20.19
CA ILE A 54 -6.22 -7.74 18.80
C ILE A 54 -6.40 -6.54 17.89
N GLY A 55 -5.76 -6.57 16.72
CA GLY A 55 -5.85 -5.50 15.74
C GLY A 55 -5.93 -6.03 14.32
N TYR A 56 -6.49 -5.22 13.44
CA TYR A 56 -6.68 -5.53 12.03
C TYR A 56 -5.59 -4.85 11.19
N VAL A 57 -4.96 -5.59 10.29
CA VAL A 57 -3.91 -5.09 9.39
C VAL A 57 -4.53 -4.74 8.04
N PHE A 58 -4.32 -3.51 7.59
CA PHE A 58 -4.82 -3.04 6.31
C PHE A 58 -3.95 -3.52 5.16
N THR A 59 -4.61 -3.92 4.06
CA THR A 59 -4.00 -4.26 2.77
C THR A 59 -4.86 -3.72 1.64
N ILE A 60 -4.25 -3.27 0.56
CA ILE A 60 -4.96 -2.72 -0.62
C ILE A 60 -6.04 -3.70 -1.13
N GLY A 61 -5.74 -5.01 -1.15
CA GLY A 61 -6.65 -6.03 -1.68
C GLY A 61 -7.88 -6.31 -0.81
N ALA A 62 -7.91 -5.86 0.45
CA ALA A 62 -9.05 -6.10 1.34
C ALA A 62 -10.20 -5.10 1.13
N GLY A 63 -9.97 -4.01 0.41
CA GLY A 63 -10.99 -2.99 0.17
C GLY A 63 -11.54 -2.33 1.43
N VAL A 64 -10.76 -2.31 2.51
CA VAL A 64 -11.14 -1.70 3.79
C VAL A 64 -10.17 -0.59 4.13
N ILE A 65 -10.72 0.56 4.46
CA ILE A 65 -10.00 1.76 4.86
C ILE A 65 -10.22 1.99 6.35
N GLY A 66 -9.12 2.30 7.06
CA GLY A 66 -9.16 2.77 8.43
C GLY A 66 -9.04 4.29 8.48
N VAL A 67 -9.96 4.94 9.19
CA VAL A 67 -9.87 6.37 9.51
C VAL A 67 -9.63 6.51 11.01
N ASP A 68 -8.58 7.23 11.38
CA ASP A 68 -8.19 7.51 12.76
C ASP A 68 -8.41 9.01 13.06
N LEU A 69 -9.22 9.28 14.06
CA LEU A 69 -9.49 10.63 14.55
C LEU A 69 -8.87 10.77 15.94
N ASP A 70 -7.72 11.41 16.01
CA ASP A 70 -7.03 11.67 17.28
C ASP A 70 -7.63 12.86 18.01
N ASP A 71 -7.67 12.77 19.36
CA ASP A 71 -8.12 13.85 20.27
C ASP A 71 -9.42 14.54 19.82
N CYS A 72 -10.36 13.74 19.29
CA CYS A 72 -11.59 14.23 18.65
C CYS A 72 -12.75 14.54 19.63
N PHE A 73 -12.49 14.55 20.94
CA PHE A 73 -13.47 14.91 21.96
C PHE A 73 -13.08 16.23 22.63
N ASN A 74 -14.07 17.10 22.84
CA ASN A 74 -13.91 18.35 23.60
C ASN A 74 -13.91 18.09 25.12
N GLU A 75 -13.71 19.14 25.92
CA GLU A 75 -13.66 19.07 27.38
C GLU A 75 -14.94 18.49 28.02
N SER A 76 -16.09 18.63 27.38
CA SER A 76 -17.36 18.06 27.83
C SER A 76 -17.56 16.59 27.41
N GLY A 77 -16.54 15.96 26.77
CA GLY A 77 -16.59 14.58 26.30
C GLY A 77 -17.47 14.37 25.06
N ARG A 78 -17.88 15.44 24.37
CA ARG A 78 -18.60 15.40 23.10
C ARG A 78 -17.64 15.48 21.93
N LEU A 79 -18.01 14.88 20.80
CA LEU A 79 -17.26 15.04 19.56
C LEU A 79 -17.10 16.52 19.19
N THR A 80 -15.92 16.87 18.68
CA THR A 80 -15.75 18.13 17.93
C THR A 80 -16.69 18.14 16.73
N ASP A 81 -17.04 19.33 16.23
CA ASP A 81 -17.95 19.45 15.08
C ASP A 81 -17.38 18.77 13.85
N GLU A 82 -16.07 18.86 13.62
CA GLU A 82 -15.36 18.18 12.54
C GLU A 82 -15.48 16.65 12.67
N ALA A 83 -15.14 16.10 13.82
CA ALA A 83 -15.23 14.66 14.05
C ALA A 83 -16.67 14.15 13.91
N ARG A 84 -17.65 14.93 14.37
CA ARG A 84 -19.07 14.62 14.21
C ARG A 84 -19.46 14.53 12.74
N GLN A 85 -19.05 15.49 11.92
CA GLN A 85 -19.33 15.50 10.49
C GLN A 85 -18.71 14.28 9.79
N ILE A 86 -17.46 13.92 10.12
CA ILE A 86 -16.80 12.75 9.56
C ILE A 86 -17.54 11.45 9.93
N VAL A 87 -17.88 11.28 11.22
CA VAL A 87 -18.61 10.08 11.69
C VAL A 87 -19.99 9.99 11.03
N GLN A 88 -20.71 11.11 10.88
CA GLN A 88 -22.00 11.15 10.18
C GLN A 88 -21.87 10.83 8.69
N MET A 89 -20.87 11.42 8.03
CA MET A 89 -20.62 11.19 6.60
C MET A 89 -20.30 9.72 6.34
N LEU A 90 -19.37 9.14 7.08
CA LEU A 90 -18.98 7.75 6.89
C LEU A 90 -20.06 6.78 7.36
N ASN A 91 -20.81 7.09 8.42
CA ASN A 91 -21.84 6.23 8.99
C ASN A 91 -21.51 4.72 8.84
N SER A 92 -20.37 4.32 9.37
CA SER A 92 -19.78 2.99 9.29
C SER A 92 -19.31 2.55 10.67
N TYR A 93 -18.80 1.31 10.80
CA TYR A 93 -18.30 0.81 12.07
C TYR A 93 -17.32 1.79 12.70
N THR A 94 -17.68 2.29 13.86
CA THR A 94 -16.88 3.26 14.62
C THR A 94 -16.70 2.78 16.05
N GLU A 95 -15.49 2.87 16.58
CA GLU A 95 -15.17 2.50 17.95
C GLU A 95 -14.25 3.54 18.61
N ARG A 96 -14.26 3.58 19.95
CA ARG A 96 -13.27 4.37 20.69
C ARG A 96 -11.89 3.72 20.59
N SER A 97 -10.89 4.52 20.32
CA SER A 97 -9.49 4.08 20.38
C SER A 97 -9.11 3.65 21.82
N PRO A 98 -8.04 2.87 21.99
CA PRO A 98 -7.61 2.43 23.33
C PRO A 98 -7.29 3.57 24.31
N SER A 99 -6.93 4.76 23.80
CA SER A 99 -6.68 5.94 24.65
C SER A 99 -7.97 6.55 25.21
N GLY A 100 -9.12 6.23 24.60
CA GLY A 100 -10.42 6.83 24.90
C GLY A 100 -10.60 8.24 24.36
N ARG A 101 -9.56 8.86 23.79
CA ARG A 101 -9.59 10.25 23.29
C ARG A 101 -9.85 10.36 21.79
N GLY A 102 -9.70 9.26 21.05
CA GLY A 102 -9.89 9.20 19.62
C GLY A 102 -10.91 8.17 19.17
N LEU A 103 -11.18 8.13 17.88
CA LEU A 103 -12.06 7.17 17.22
C LEU A 103 -11.33 6.46 16.08
N HIS A 104 -11.58 5.17 15.95
CA HIS A 104 -11.26 4.38 14.77
C HIS A 104 -12.55 4.11 13.98
N ILE A 105 -12.56 4.42 12.70
CA ILE A 105 -13.66 4.11 11.79
C ILE A 105 -13.15 3.14 10.73
N LEU A 106 -13.91 2.07 10.48
CA LEU A 106 -13.64 1.13 9.38
C LEU A 106 -14.74 1.26 8.33
N ALA A 107 -14.36 1.46 7.08
CA ALA A 107 -15.31 1.55 5.97
C ALA A 107 -14.77 0.79 4.74
N CYS A 108 -15.68 0.20 3.94
CA CYS A 108 -15.31 -0.37 2.65
C CYS A 108 -15.16 0.74 1.60
N GLY A 109 -14.14 0.60 0.76
CA GLY A 109 -13.82 1.53 -0.32
C GLY A 109 -12.34 1.47 -0.68
N SER A 110 -11.88 2.48 -1.40
CA SER A 110 -10.48 2.60 -1.79
C SER A 110 -10.04 4.05 -1.77
N ILE A 111 -8.77 4.26 -1.46
CA ILE A 111 -8.07 5.54 -1.57
C ILE A 111 -6.73 5.28 -2.27
N PRO A 112 -6.18 6.26 -3.02
CA PRO A 112 -4.93 6.08 -3.76
C PRO A 112 -3.73 5.74 -2.87
N HIS A 113 -3.62 6.38 -1.72
CA HIS A 113 -2.57 6.16 -0.72
C HIS A 113 -3.03 6.64 0.66
N SER A 114 -2.31 6.27 1.70
CA SER A 114 -2.60 6.73 3.07
C SER A 114 -2.38 8.23 3.21
N VAL A 115 -3.23 8.91 3.99
CA VAL A 115 -3.14 10.34 4.31
C VAL A 115 -2.88 10.48 5.79
N LYS A 116 -2.00 11.44 6.14
CA LYS A 116 -1.71 11.77 7.54
C LYS A 116 -1.67 13.28 7.72
N ARG A 117 -2.54 13.79 8.59
CA ARG A 117 -2.62 15.19 9.02
C ARG A 117 -2.80 15.24 10.54
N ALA A 118 -2.60 16.40 11.12
CA ALA A 118 -2.80 16.57 12.54
C ALA A 118 -4.25 16.23 12.93
N GLY A 119 -4.42 15.23 13.78
CA GLY A 119 -5.73 14.78 14.27
C GLY A 119 -6.55 13.92 13.31
N PHE A 120 -6.10 13.71 12.07
CA PHE A 120 -6.80 12.92 11.05
C PHE A 120 -5.83 12.03 10.24
N GLU A 121 -6.06 10.73 10.23
CA GLU A 121 -5.27 9.81 9.44
C GLU A 121 -6.20 8.82 8.69
N MET A 122 -5.84 8.48 7.44
CA MET A 122 -6.51 7.44 6.64
C MET A 122 -5.48 6.42 6.16
N TYR A 123 -5.82 5.14 6.27
CA TYR A 123 -4.92 4.06 5.91
C TYR A 123 -5.61 2.99 5.07
N ASN A 124 -4.94 2.60 3.98
CA ASN A 124 -5.33 1.51 3.09
C ASN A 124 -4.37 0.31 3.16
N GLU A 125 -3.14 0.51 3.68
CA GLU A 125 -2.12 -0.54 3.77
C GLU A 125 -1.03 -0.21 4.80
N LEU A 126 -0.17 -1.19 5.07
CA LEU A 126 1.07 -1.08 5.86
C LEU A 126 0.85 -0.53 7.29
N ARG A 127 -0.37 -0.58 7.76
CA ARG A 127 -0.76 -0.16 9.10
C ARG A 127 -1.68 -1.20 9.71
N TYR A 128 -1.76 -1.26 11.03
CA TYR A 128 -2.82 -1.97 11.72
C TYR A 128 -3.55 -1.01 12.68
N PHE A 129 -4.84 -1.24 12.87
CA PHE A 129 -5.60 -0.62 13.95
C PHE A 129 -5.83 -1.62 15.07
N THR A 130 -5.71 -1.16 16.29
CA THR A 130 -6.25 -1.87 17.43
C THR A 130 -7.77 -1.93 17.29
N VAL A 131 -8.36 -3.12 17.47
CA VAL A 131 -9.82 -3.29 17.47
C VAL A 131 -10.26 -3.58 18.89
N THR A 132 -10.96 -2.63 19.49
CA THR A 132 -11.35 -2.66 20.90
C THR A 132 -12.70 -3.33 21.10
N GLY A 133 -13.58 -3.28 20.10
CA GLY A 133 -14.99 -3.64 20.21
C GLY A 133 -15.81 -2.65 21.01
N ASN A 134 -15.21 -1.55 21.49
CA ASN A 134 -15.90 -0.48 22.22
C ASN A 134 -16.57 0.46 21.23
N GLN A 135 -17.70 0.01 20.68
CA GLN A 135 -18.45 0.77 19.67
C GLN A 135 -18.87 2.12 20.18
N PHE A 136 -18.73 3.12 19.32
CA PHE A 136 -19.10 4.49 19.60
C PHE A 136 -20.42 4.85 18.91
N GLY A 137 -21.32 5.49 19.65
CA GLY A 137 -22.50 6.16 19.08
C GLY A 137 -23.66 5.24 18.70
N ALA A 138 -23.82 4.09 19.34
CA ALA A 138 -24.93 3.17 19.07
C ALA A 138 -26.35 3.82 19.12
N SER A 139 -26.47 5.01 19.70
CA SER A 139 -27.73 5.76 19.79
C SER A 139 -27.85 6.89 18.77
N GLU A 140 -26.74 7.42 18.26
CA GLU A 140 -26.76 8.58 17.33
C GLU A 140 -26.28 8.22 15.91
N PHE A 141 -25.38 7.22 15.79
CA PHE A 141 -24.71 6.81 14.55
C PHE A 141 -24.81 5.29 14.44
N SER A 142 -25.93 4.80 14.01
CA SER A 142 -26.29 3.38 14.17
C SER A 142 -25.74 2.44 13.08
N CYS A 143 -24.49 2.55 12.65
CA CYS A 143 -23.90 1.52 11.83
C CYS A 143 -22.99 0.59 12.65
N ASN A 144 -23.51 -0.58 12.99
CA ASN A 144 -22.74 -1.64 13.66
C ASN A 144 -21.86 -2.42 12.69
N ASP A 145 -22.04 -2.24 11.39
CA ASP A 145 -21.32 -2.92 10.33
C ASP A 145 -20.43 -1.98 9.52
N ILE A 146 -19.46 -2.56 8.85
CA ILE A 146 -18.60 -1.83 7.94
C ILE A 146 -19.39 -1.59 6.67
N ALA A 147 -19.65 -0.32 6.36
CA ALA A 147 -20.44 0.10 5.20
C ALA A 147 -19.55 0.44 4.01
N ASP A 148 -20.08 0.29 2.80
CA ASP A 148 -19.46 0.82 1.58
C ASP A 148 -19.60 2.35 1.57
N ARG A 149 -18.44 3.03 1.53
CA ARG A 149 -18.33 4.49 1.61
C ARG A 149 -17.27 5.05 0.67
N HIS A 150 -17.19 4.46 -0.52
CA HIS A 150 -16.15 4.83 -1.48
C HIS A 150 -16.16 6.33 -1.82
N ALA A 151 -17.32 6.90 -2.10
CA ALA A 151 -17.45 8.33 -2.46
C ALA A 151 -17.12 9.25 -1.27
N GLU A 152 -17.55 8.88 -0.06
CA GLU A 152 -17.29 9.65 1.16
C GLU A 152 -15.80 9.58 1.55
N LEU A 153 -15.16 8.42 1.39
CA LEU A 153 -13.73 8.25 1.61
C LEU A 153 -12.92 9.06 0.61
N GLU A 154 -13.32 9.10 -0.66
CA GLU A 154 -12.70 9.93 -1.68
C GLU A 154 -12.82 11.42 -1.35
N ALA A 155 -14.01 11.88 -0.92
CA ALA A 155 -14.23 13.26 -0.51
C ALA A 155 -13.36 13.66 0.69
N LEU A 156 -13.23 12.79 1.70
CA LEU A 156 -12.34 13.01 2.84
C LEU A 156 -10.88 13.01 2.42
N PHE A 157 -10.48 12.09 1.54
CA PHE A 157 -9.13 12.01 1.01
C PHE A 157 -8.71 13.34 0.37
N VAL A 158 -9.54 13.91 -0.50
CA VAL A 158 -9.30 15.21 -1.14
C VAL A 158 -9.28 16.34 -0.11
N THR A 159 -10.24 16.35 0.83
CA THR A 159 -10.36 17.40 1.84
C THR A 159 -9.12 17.49 2.75
N TYR A 160 -8.56 16.34 3.12
CA TYR A 160 -7.39 16.28 3.99
C TYR A 160 -6.05 16.25 3.21
N GLY A 161 -6.08 16.69 1.94
CA GLY A 161 -4.89 16.94 1.12
C GLY A 161 -4.25 15.66 0.58
N GLY A 162 -5.08 14.65 0.32
CA GLY A 162 -4.73 13.62 -0.62
C GLY A 162 -4.75 14.25 -2.00
N ASP A 163 -3.60 14.31 -2.67
CA ASP A 163 -3.59 14.66 -4.07
C ASP A 163 -4.30 13.53 -4.81
N MET A 164 -5.48 13.83 -5.36
CA MET A 164 -6.03 13.08 -6.47
C MET A 164 -5.13 13.35 -7.67
N GLU A 165 -3.89 12.92 -7.59
CA GLU A 165 -3.11 12.74 -8.80
C GLU A 165 -4.01 11.87 -9.70
N PRO A 166 -4.38 12.32 -10.91
CA PRO A 166 -5.20 11.53 -11.81
C PRO A 166 -4.52 10.16 -11.86
N ALA A 167 -5.24 9.14 -11.36
CA ALA A 167 -4.71 7.82 -11.02
C ALA A 167 -3.55 7.57 -11.94
N ARG A 168 -2.31 7.61 -11.41
CA ARG A 168 -1.10 7.47 -12.25
C ARG A 168 -1.48 6.41 -13.22
N PRO A 169 -1.65 6.70 -14.54
CA PRO A 169 -2.34 5.81 -15.45
C PRO A 169 -1.77 4.47 -15.09
N GLN A 170 -2.65 3.62 -14.49
CA GLN A 170 -2.23 2.31 -14.02
C GLN A 170 -1.36 1.86 -15.15
N PRO A 171 -0.05 1.59 -14.97
CA PRO A 171 0.81 1.41 -16.10
C PRO A 171 -0.02 0.55 -17.00
N GLN A 172 -0.65 1.24 -18.00
CA GLN A 172 -1.61 0.62 -18.93
C GLN A 172 -0.90 -0.62 -19.24
N ALA A 173 -1.49 -1.80 -18.99
CA ALA A 173 -0.77 -3.03 -19.15
C ALA A 173 0.15 -2.81 -20.33
N VAL A 174 1.32 -2.25 -19.98
CA VAL A 174 2.34 -1.92 -20.94
C VAL A 174 2.53 -3.31 -21.41
N THR A 175 1.99 -3.59 -22.60
CA THR A 175 2.28 -4.82 -23.34
C THR A 175 3.69 -5.12 -22.94
N PRO A 176 3.94 -6.20 -22.15
CA PRO A 176 5.15 -6.32 -21.37
C PRO A 176 6.24 -5.89 -22.31
N ARG A 177 6.80 -4.69 -22.09
CA ARG A 177 8.09 -4.41 -22.67
C ARG A 177 8.85 -5.54 -22.08
N THR A 178 9.16 -6.51 -22.93
CA THR A 178 10.06 -7.59 -22.59
C THR A 178 11.20 -6.87 -21.90
N THR A 179 11.23 -6.95 -20.56
CA THR A 179 12.27 -6.26 -19.80
C THR A 179 13.50 -6.92 -20.32
N ASP A 180 14.26 -6.17 -21.13
CA ASP A 180 15.38 -6.73 -21.85
C ASP A 180 16.32 -7.30 -20.81
N GLU A 181 16.69 -8.56 -20.96
CA GLU A 181 17.67 -9.23 -20.08
C GLU A 181 18.89 -8.33 -19.86
N ALA A 182 19.27 -7.56 -20.89
CA ALA A 182 20.32 -6.55 -20.80
C ALA A 182 20.01 -5.41 -19.82
N ASP A 183 18.74 -5.01 -19.65
CA ASP A 183 18.33 -4.00 -18.67
C ASP A 183 18.45 -4.55 -17.25
N ILE A 184 18.05 -5.80 -17.05
CA ILE A 184 18.22 -6.49 -15.78
C ILE A 184 19.70 -6.62 -15.42
N ALA A 185 20.53 -7.06 -16.36
CA ALA A 185 21.97 -7.17 -16.16
C ALA A 185 22.62 -5.82 -15.79
N ARG A 186 22.22 -4.73 -16.47
CA ARG A 186 22.71 -3.37 -16.13
C ARG A 186 22.26 -2.92 -14.74
N ALA A 187 21.05 -3.25 -14.34
CA ALA A 187 20.57 -2.93 -12.99
C ALA A 187 21.34 -3.73 -11.92
N LEU A 188 21.58 -5.01 -12.15
CA LEU A 188 22.37 -5.86 -11.26
C LEU A 188 23.83 -5.36 -11.11
N ALA A 189 24.43 -4.85 -12.17
CA ALA A 189 25.83 -4.41 -12.19
C ALA A 189 26.12 -3.26 -11.19
N VAL A 190 25.11 -2.47 -10.80
CA VAL A 190 25.30 -1.36 -9.83
C VAL A 190 24.94 -1.76 -8.39
N ILE A 191 24.25 -2.88 -8.18
CA ILE A 191 23.84 -3.35 -6.86
C ILE A 191 24.96 -4.18 -6.24
N PRO A 192 25.40 -3.87 -5.00
CA PRO A 192 26.41 -4.69 -4.34
C PRO A 192 25.94 -6.14 -4.16
N PRO A 193 26.72 -7.16 -4.58
CA PRO A 193 26.28 -8.56 -4.53
C PRO A 193 26.14 -9.13 -3.11
N ARG A 194 26.62 -8.42 -2.10
CA ARG A 194 26.54 -8.74 -0.67
C ARG A 194 25.91 -7.60 0.12
N GLY A 195 24.86 -6.97 -0.43
CA GLY A 195 24.02 -6.04 0.30
C GLY A 195 23.24 -6.73 1.43
N ASP A 196 22.43 -5.96 2.16
CA ASP A 196 21.56 -6.54 3.20
C ASP A 196 20.67 -7.64 2.64
N TYR A 197 20.59 -8.78 3.34
CA TYR A 197 19.86 -9.95 2.87
C TYR A 197 18.39 -9.67 2.62
N ASN A 198 17.74 -8.90 3.48
CA ASN A 198 16.28 -8.66 3.43
C ASN A 198 15.89 -7.49 2.55
N THR A 199 16.75 -6.47 2.45
CA THR A 199 16.43 -5.23 1.72
C THR A 199 17.02 -5.19 0.32
N ASP A 200 18.04 -5.98 0.04
CA ASP A 200 18.75 -5.99 -1.25
C ASP A 200 18.77 -7.38 -1.87
N TRP A 201 19.45 -8.36 -1.24
CA TRP A 201 19.74 -9.64 -1.87
C TRP A 201 18.47 -10.45 -2.21
N LEU A 202 17.62 -10.72 -1.23
CA LEU A 202 16.40 -11.51 -1.42
C LEU A 202 15.38 -10.83 -2.35
N PRO A 203 15.09 -9.52 -2.20
CA PRO A 203 14.22 -8.82 -3.15
C PRO A 203 14.75 -8.80 -4.58
N VAL A 204 16.07 -8.72 -4.79
CA VAL A 204 16.68 -8.81 -6.12
C VAL A 204 16.43 -10.18 -6.74
N LEU A 205 16.68 -11.28 -6.00
CA LEU A 205 16.40 -12.62 -6.48
C LEU A 205 14.93 -12.79 -6.89
N MET A 206 14.01 -12.34 -6.01
CA MET A 206 12.58 -12.43 -6.28
C MET A 206 12.16 -11.61 -7.50
N ALA A 207 12.72 -10.41 -7.67
CA ALA A 207 12.41 -9.54 -8.79
C ALA A 207 12.89 -10.09 -10.13
N VAL A 208 14.09 -10.69 -10.15
CA VAL A 208 14.62 -11.35 -11.36
C VAL A 208 13.83 -12.61 -11.65
N HIS A 209 13.48 -13.41 -10.63
CA HIS A 209 12.64 -14.60 -10.80
C HIS A 209 11.24 -14.27 -11.36
N ASP A 210 10.65 -13.15 -10.95
CA ASP A 210 9.37 -12.69 -11.48
C ASP A 210 9.45 -12.31 -12.97
N ALA A 211 10.57 -11.71 -13.38
CA ALA A 211 10.79 -11.26 -14.77
C ALA A 211 11.29 -12.37 -15.70
N LEU A 212 12.17 -13.23 -15.20
CA LEU A 212 12.85 -14.31 -15.92
C LEU A 212 12.87 -15.57 -15.04
N PRO A 213 11.78 -16.33 -14.97
CA PRO A 213 11.67 -17.48 -14.06
C PRO A 213 12.47 -18.72 -14.51
N ASP A 214 13.14 -18.65 -15.64
CA ASP A 214 13.89 -19.73 -16.30
C ASP A 214 15.41 -19.67 -15.99
N ASP A 215 16.18 -20.55 -16.66
CA ASP A 215 17.63 -20.67 -16.48
C ASP A 215 18.41 -19.38 -16.76
N ARG A 216 17.87 -18.46 -17.58
CA ARG A 216 18.48 -17.16 -17.85
C ARG A 216 18.49 -16.29 -16.58
N GLY A 217 17.36 -16.27 -15.84
CA GLY A 217 17.28 -15.54 -14.60
C GLY A 217 18.23 -16.07 -13.54
N ILE A 218 18.33 -17.39 -13.37
CA ILE A 218 19.30 -18.02 -12.46
C ILE A 218 20.72 -17.61 -12.84
N ALA A 219 21.08 -17.72 -14.11
CA ALA A 219 22.44 -17.41 -14.58
C ALA A 219 22.82 -15.94 -14.33
N LEU A 220 21.89 -15.01 -14.53
CA LEU A 220 22.11 -13.58 -14.21
C LEU A 220 22.38 -13.37 -12.73
N VAL A 221 21.58 -13.97 -11.84
CA VAL A 221 21.74 -13.78 -10.40
C VAL A 221 22.97 -14.50 -9.85
N GLU A 222 23.31 -15.68 -10.36
CA GLU A 222 24.56 -16.37 -9.99
C GLU A 222 25.80 -15.59 -10.44
N SER A 223 25.76 -14.98 -11.62
CA SER A 223 26.82 -14.07 -12.08
C SER A 223 26.93 -12.81 -11.22
N TRP A 224 25.80 -12.26 -10.79
CA TRP A 224 25.77 -11.08 -9.92
C TRP A 224 26.25 -11.39 -8.50
N SER A 225 25.81 -12.49 -7.90
CA SER A 225 26.11 -12.88 -6.53
C SER A 225 26.70 -14.29 -6.48
N PRO A 226 27.97 -14.46 -6.86
CA PRO A 226 28.66 -15.75 -6.83
C PRO A 226 29.02 -16.18 -5.41
N GLY A 227 28.04 -16.26 -4.52
CA GLY A 227 28.19 -16.62 -3.12
C GLY A 227 28.60 -18.07 -2.90
N TYR A 228 28.10 -18.70 -1.82
CA TYR A 228 28.35 -20.14 -1.62
C TYR A 228 27.73 -20.95 -2.77
N PRO A 229 28.45 -21.91 -3.35
CA PRO A 229 27.97 -22.70 -4.48
C PRO A 229 26.57 -23.28 -4.24
N GLY A 230 25.63 -23.01 -5.15
CA GLY A 230 24.26 -23.48 -5.09
C GLY A 230 23.33 -22.74 -4.11
N GLU A 231 23.77 -21.66 -3.47
CA GLU A 231 22.90 -20.85 -2.57
C GLU A 231 21.77 -20.18 -3.37
N VAL A 232 22.13 -19.53 -4.46
CA VAL A 232 21.17 -18.88 -5.39
C VAL A 232 20.17 -19.91 -5.90
N ALA A 233 20.64 -21.04 -6.42
CA ALA A 233 19.78 -22.08 -6.98
C ALA A 233 18.82 -22.65 -5.93
N ARG A 234 19.28 -22.95 -4.71
CA ARG A 234 18.41 -23.43 -3.62
C ARG A 234 17.32 -22.42 -3.27
N LYS A 235 17.68 -21.11 -3.21
CA LYS A 235 16.72 -20.07 -2.91
C LYS A 235 15.76 -19.86 -4.06
N TRP A 236 16.24 -19.84 -5.29
CA TRP A 236 15.45 -19.71 -6.50
C TRP A 236 14.34 -20.78 -6.60
N HIS A 237 14.71 -22.05 -6.43
CA HIS A 237 13.73 -23.15 -6.46
C HIS A 237 12.79 -23.18 -5.26
N SER A 238 13.05 -22.40 -4.21
CA SER A 238 12.13 -22.25 -3.09
C SER A 238 11.00 -21.24 -3.35
N PHE A 239 11.13 -20.42 -4.40
CA PHE A 239 10.08 -19.49 -4.79
C PHE A 239 8.92 -20.27 -5.42
N LYS A 240 7.78 -20.27 -4.76
CA LYS A 240 6.55 -20.80 -5.33
C LYS A 240 6.02 -19.79 -6.34
N THR A 241 5.39 -20.28 -7.40
CA THR A 241 4.67 -19.44 -8.37
C THR A 241 3.80 -18.45 -7.59
N ALA A 242 3.96 -17.15 -7.86
CA ALA A 242 3.53 -16.06 -7.01
C ALA A 242 2.07 -16.17 -6.55
N PRO A 243 1.77 -15.89 -5.29
CA PRO A 243 0.39 -15.71 -4.86
C PRO A 243 -0.22 -14.52 -5.63
N THR A 244 -1.46 -14.68 -6.07
CA THR A 244 -2.22 -13.71 -6.84
C THR A 244 -2.62 -12.45 -6.06
N SER A 245 -2.24 -12.35 -4.79
CA SER A 245 -2.53 -11.18 -3.93
C SER A 245 -1.40 -10.95 -2.92
N GLY A 246 -0.92 -9.72 -2.85
CA GLY A 246 0.15 -9.25 -1.96
C GLY A 246 1.10 -8.28 -2.67
N ASN A 247 1.95 -7.58 -1.91
CA ASN A 247 3.00 -6.73 -2.47
C ASN A 247 3.96 -7.60 -3.30
N ARG A 248 3.64 -7.73 -4.60
CA ARG A 248 4.42 -8.54 -5.54
C ARG A 248 5.77 -7.88 -5.74
N VAL A 249 6.84 -8.59 -5.39
CA VAL A 249 8.19 -8.19 -5.79
C VAL A 249 8.30 -8.41 -7.29
N THR A 250 8.49 -7.34 -8.04
CA THR A 250 8.54 -7.36 -9.52
C THR A 250 9.85 -6.74 -10.00
N VAL A 251 10.08 -6.78 -11.29
CA VAL A 251 11.22 -6.10 -11.92
C VAL A 251 11.29 -4.61 -11.57
N ALA A 252 10.18 -3.96 -11.25
CA ALA A 252 10.17 -2.59 -10.76
C ALA A 252 10.89 -2.45 -9.40
N THR A 253 10.83 -3.48 -8.56
CA THR A 253 11.57 -3.55 -7.30
C THR A 253 13.07 -3.59 -7.56
N LEU A 254 13.54 -4.39 -8.53
CA LEU A 254 14.95 -4.42 -8.95
C LEU A 254 15.45 -3.04 -9.35
N PHE A 255 14.72 -2.35 -10.23
CA PHE A 255 15.11 -1.00 -10.65
C PHE A 255 15.01 0.03 -9.52
N GLY A 256 14.08 -0.13 -8.59
CA GLY A 256 13.99 0.68 -7.36
C GLY A 256 15.24 0.53 -6.48
N ILE A 257 15.69 -0.72 -6.28
CA ILE A 257 16.93 -1.02 -5.55
C ILE A 257 18.13 -0.45 -6.31
N ALA A 258 18.25 -0.71 -7.61
CA ALA A 258 19.35 -0.24 -8.44
C ALA A 258 19.50 1.29 -8.43
N LYS A 259 18.39 2.04 -8.40
CA LYS A 259 18.40 3.51 -8.28
C LYS A 259 19.06 3.99 -6.98
N ARG A 260 18.91 3.27 -5.87
CA ARG A 260 19.60 3.60 -4.59
C ARG A 260 21.12 3.52 -4.75
N TYR A 261 21.60 2.70 -5.68
CA TYR A 261 23.00 2.51 -6.01
C TYR A 261 23.45 3.25 -7.27
N GLY A 262 22.68 4.25 -7.74
CA GLY A 262 23.07 5.14 -8.84
C GLY A 262 22.68 4.67 -10.23
N TYR A 263 21.84 3.64 -10.38
CA TYR A 263 21.32 3.23 -11.68
C TYR A 263 20.50 4.34 -12.34
N GLN A 264 20.86 4.70 -13.57
CA GLN A 264 20.10 5.61 -14.41
C GLN A 264 19.50 4.82 -15.58
N THR A 265 18.19 4.91 -15.75
CA THR A 265 17.54 4.33 -16.93
C THR A 265 18.09 5.05 -18.17
N ALA A 266 18.54 4.28 -19.16
CA ALA A 266 18.92 4.86 -20.45
C ALA A 266 17.72 5.68 -20.98
N ARG A 267 17.92 6.99 -21.15
CA ARG A 267 16.93 7.84 -21.80
C ARG A 267 16.75 7.29 -23.22
N PRO A 268 15.51 6.97 -23.68
CA PRO A 268 15.34 6.62 -25.08
C PRO A 268 15.93 7.76 -25.89
N ALA A 269 16.76 7.44 -26.87
CA ALA A 269 17.29 8.42 -27.82
C ALA A 269 16.07 9.19 -28.37
N GLN A 270 16.01 10.48 -28.06
CA GLN A 270 14.98 11.34 -28.62
C GLN A 270 15.22 11.33 -30.13
N THR A 271 14.33 10.70 -30.87
CA THR A 271 14.22 10.89 -32.31
C THR A 271 14.16 12.41 -32.53
N PRO A 272 15.02 12.99 -33.39
CA PRO A 272 15.01 14.43 -33.63
C PRO A 272 13.58 14.81 -33.97
N ARG A 273 12.97 15.66 -33.16
CA ARG A 273 11.68 16.24 -33.45
C ARG A 273 11.90 17.07 -34.70
N GLN A 274 11.44 16.61 -35.87
CA GLN A 274 11.35 17.42 -37.03
C GLN A 274 10.60 18.70 -36.61
N SER A 275 11.31 19.83 -36.65
CA SER A 275 10.74 21.15 -36.47
C SER A 275 9.66 21.32 -37.54
N ARG A 276 8.40 21.15 -37.15
CA ARG A 276 7.31 21.73 -37.93
C ARG A 276 7.54 23.23 -37.87
N GLN A 277 8.00 23.77 -38.97
CA GLN A 277 8.02 25.21 -39.24
C GLN A 277 6.66 25.78 -38.86
N GLY A 278 6.66 26.84 -38.05
CA GLY A 278 5.47 27.51 -37.58
C GLY A 278 4.61 27.96 -38.76
N ALA A 279 3.49 27.28 -38.94
CA ALA A 279 2.37 27.86 -39.66
C ALA A 279 1.78 28.93 -38.74
N ASP A 280 1.82 30.15 -39.18
CA ASP A 280 1.41 31.36 -38.53
C ASP A 280 -0.05 31.25 -38.05
N ILE A 281 -0.26 31.15 -36.71
CA ILE A 281 -1.59 31.02 -36.10
C ILE A 281 -2.40 32.32 -36.26
N THR A 282 -1.75 33.42 -36.66
CA THR A 282 -2.35 34.73 -36.89
C THR A 282 -3.24 34.78 -38.12
N ASP A 283 -2.95 34.02 -39.19
CA ASP A 283 -3.74 34.04 -40.41
C ASP A 283 -5.04 33.23 -40.32
N ALA A 284 -5.07 32.16 -39.54
CA ALA A 284 -6.27 31.33 -39.35
C ALA A 284 -7.31 32.00 -38.44
N LEU A 285 -6.91 32.88 -37.53
CA LEU A 285 -7.82 33.65 -36.68
C LEU A 285 -8.44 34.82 -37.44
N ALA A 286 -7.68 35.49 -38.33
CA ALA A 286 -8.15 36.59 -39.17
C ALA A 286 -9.22 36.16 -40.19
N GLN A 287 -9.11 34.94 -40.76
CA GLN A 287 -10.07 34.42 -41.71
C GLN A 287 -11.39 34.00 -41.04
N ARG A 288 -11.37 33.59 -39.76
CA ARG A 288 -12.60 33.24 -39.01
C ARG A 288 -13.40 34.46 -38.55
N VAL A 289 -12.75 35.58 -38.29
CA VAL A 289 -13.44 36.82 -37.91
C VAL A 289 -14.10 37.47 -39.12
N ALA A 290 -13.53 37.37 -40.34
CA ALA A 290 -14.08 37.94 -41.56
C ALA A 290 -15.33 37.18 -42.08
N ALA A 291 -15.58 35.96 -41.64
CA ALA A 291 -16.72 35.14 -42.05
C ALA A 291 -17.99 35.36 -41.19
N HIS A 292 -17.89 36.16 -40.10
CA HIS A 292 -19.03 36.37 -39.17
C HIS A 292 -19.60 37.80 -39.21
N VAL A 293 -19.16 38.62 -40.17
CA VAL A 293 -19.68 39.96 -40.41
C VAL A 293 -20.12 40.07 -41.87
N ARG A 294 -21.14 39.29 -42.23
CA ARG A 294 -22.02 39.53 -43.39
C ARG A 294 -23.40 38.96 -43.08
#